data_1009920781e16ab41ca7213dcc544cf6
#
_entry.id   1009920781e16ab41ca7213dcc544cf6
#
_cell.length_a   1.000
_cell.length_b   1.000
_cell.length_c   1.000
_cell.angle_alpha   90.00
_cell.angle_beta   90.00
_cell.angle_gamma   90.00
#
_symmetry.space_group_name_H-M   'P 1'
#
loop_
_entity.id
_entity.type
_entity.pdbx_description
1 polymer ?
#
loop_
_entity_poly.entity_id
_entity_poly.type
_entity_poly.pdbx_seq_one_letter_code
_entity_poly.pdbx_strand_id
1 'polypeptide(L)'
;MAKKATIRTRKRGKTYSYSFDAGKNPTTGKRKMIEKGGYATEQEAYDAGVAAYADWKSGNIGITSERIKLRDYLAAWLENVAKPSIAQGTYINYRSVLHARIIPYLGGLVLQDVHPRDIDAWVKRLAAEGLAKRTIEVIKTILSTALKYAVYPAEIIASNPCTGISIPRSAPIKLTQRVIISPEIFAAVLEKCPFGHRCHIPLLLAYHTGARIGEILGLTWDDIDLQDGVLHIRYQLATRSQQGQLYYTPPKTESSKRTILIDRILLTALRRWKMTQAQNELYFGDAYQIIYGNGTGQLRTAPKIEAPTEDAKRLPFVCTDDFGLPVLYDAVRYVLHSFGLNAHSFRHTHATKLIEAGAKPVDVAARLGHVNPTITQNLYTHDTEEMQRETIAIFSRMVDKRVRRQTVDKSQVEPQ
;
A
#
# COMPACT_ATOMS: atom_id res chain seq x y z
N MET A 1 6.28 -52.33 -4.24
CA MET A 1 6.98 -52.59 -2.94
C MET A 1 7.92 -51.43 -2.66
N ALA A 2 7.71 -50.63 -1.64
CA ALA A 2 8.58 -49.54 -1.27
C ALA A 2 9.90 -50.10 -0.72
N LYS A 3 11.05 -49.71 -1.29
CA LYS A 3 12.36 -50.10 -0.80
C LYS A 3 12.54 -49.61 0.65
N LYS A 4 12.75 -50.55 1.58
CA LYS A 4 13.07 -50.27 2.99
C LYS A 4 14.34 -49.40 3.00
N ALA A 5 14.29 -48.22 3.64
CA ALA A 5 15.44 -47.35 3.79
C ALA A 5 16.53 -48.05 4.60
N THR A 6 17.72 -48.12 4.07
CA THR A 6 18.88 -48.71 4.75
C THR A 6 19.63 -47.58 5.43
N ILE A 7 19.41 -47.41 6.74
CA ILE A 7 20.25 -46.55 7.59
C ILE A 7 21.52 -47.31 7.86
N ARG A 8 22.67 -46.68 7.58
CA ARG A 8 24.00 -47.27 7.77
C ARG A 8 24.66 -46.54 8.93
N THR A 9 25.20 -47.31 9.88
CA THR A 9 26.06 -46.81 10.94
C THR A 9 27.52 -47.09 10.60
N ARG A 10 28.43 -46.19 11.03
CA ARG A 10 29.87 -46.37 10.81
C ARG A 10 30.65 -45.82 12.00
N LYS A 11 31.62 -46.60 12.50
CA LYS A 11 32.55 -46.16 13.54
C LYS A 11 33.59 -45.22 12.94
N ARG A 12 33.81 -44.05 13.56
CA ARG A 12 34.84 -43.08 13.20
C ARG A 12 35.67 -42.74 14.45
N GLY A 13 36.79 -43.42 14.63
CA GLY A 13 37.62 -43.26 15.81
C GLY A 13 36.88 -43.68 17.07
N LYS A 14 36.61 -42.73 18.00
CA LYS A 14 35.91 -42.98 19.28
C LYS A 14 34.40 -42.76 19.17
N THR A 15 33.88 -42.35 18.00
CA THR A 15 32.44 -42.00 17.83
C THR A 15 31.82 -42.77 16.68
N TYR A 16 30.49 -42.77 16.62
CA TYR A 16 29.72 -43.39 15.54
C TYR A 16 28.99 -42.33 14.73
N SER A 17 28.76 -42.63 13.44
CA SER A 17 27.95 -41.81 12.52
C SER A 17 26.86 -42.66 11.87
N TYR A 18 25.74 -42.00 11.55
CA TYR A 18 24.75 -42.61 10.65
C TYR A 18 24.80 -41.95 9.28
N SER A 19 24.36 -42.71 8.23
CA SER A 19 24.12 -42.19 6.90
C SER A 19 22.93 -42.89 6.23
N PHE A 20 22.21 -42.16 5.39
CA PHE A 20 21.15 -42.70 4.53
C PHE A 20 21.09 -41.96 3.20
N ASP A 21 20.50 -42.64 2.21
CA ASP A 21 20.32 -42.09 0.86
C ASP A 21 19.07 -41.20 0.80
N ALA A 22 19.25 -39.94 0.49
CA ALA A 22 18.22 -38.91 0.33
C ALA A 22 17.79 -38.73 -1.16
N GLY A 23 18.10 -39.67 -2.04
CA GLY A 23 17.74 -39.64 -3.45
C GLY A 23 18.71 -38.85 -4.32
N LYS A 24 18.25 -38.36 -5.47
CA LYS A 24 19.04 -37.54 -6.40
C LYS A 24 18.70 -36.08 -6.21
N ASN A 25 19.72 -35.22 -6.22
CA ASN A 25 19.54 -33.79 -6.27
C ASN A 25 18.86 -33.41 -7.61
N PRO A 26 17.67 -32.76 -7.59
CA PRO A 26 16.93 -32.46 -8.81
C PRO A 26 17.66 -31.49 -9.74
N THR A 27 18.58 -30.67 -9.24
CA THR A 27 19.31 -29.66 -10.01
C THR A 27 20.59 -30.23 -10.60
N THR A 28 21.29 -31.14 -9.89
CA THR A 28 22.61 -31.66 -10.31
C THR A 28 22.58 -33.11 -10.76
N GLY A 29 21.48 -33.84 -10.57
CA GLY A 29 21.34 -35.28 -10.87
C GLY A 29 22.18 -36.20 -9.99
N LYS A 30 23.05 -35.67 -9.12
CA LYS A 30 23.97 -36.47 -8.26
C LYS A 30 23.24 -37.05 -7.06
N ARG A 31 23.67 -38.21 -6.59
CA ARG A 31 23.13 -38.88 -5.40
C ARG A 31 23.43 -38.06 -4.14
N LYS A 32 22.39 -37.76 -3.33
CA LYS A 32 22.50 -37.01 -2.07
C LYS A 32 22.52 -38.01 -0.90
N MET A 33 23.59 -38.02 -0.14
CA MET A 33 23.69 -38.77 1.13
C MET A 33 23.61 -37.82 2.29
N ILE A 34 22.81 -38.16 3.29
CA ILE A 34 22.77 -37.44 4.57
C ILE A 34 23.58 -38.26 5.56
N GLU A 35 24.59 -37.61 6.18
CA GLU A 35 25.46 -38.23 7.16
C GLU A 35 25.63 -37.28 8.37
N LYS A 36 25.59 -37.82 9.60
CA LYS A 36 25.90 -37.08 10.82
C LYS A 36 26.62 -37.99 11.80
N GLY A 37 27.69 -37.50 12.43
CA GLY A 37 28.51 -38.21 13.39
C GLY A 37 28.55 -37.55 14.77
N GLY A 38 29.33 -38.14 15.68
CA GLY A 38 29.53 -37.60 17.04
C GLY A 38 28.77 -38.35 18.14
N TYR A 39 28.17 -39.51 17.83
CA TYR A 39 27.43 -40.34 18.79
C TYR A 39 28.38 -41.24 19.56
N ALA A 40 28.08 -41.46 20.85
CA ALA A 40 28.93 -42.26 21.72
C ALA A 40 28.82 -43.76 21.42
N THR A 41 27.63 -44.22 21.04
CA THR A 41 27.34 -45.61 20.73
C THR A 41 26.75 -45.81 19.34
N GLU A 42 26.87 -47.03 18.79
CA GLU A 42 26.27 -47.41 17.52
C GLU A 42 24.73 -47.34 17.55
N GLN A 43 24.13 -47.71 18.69
CA GLN A 43 22.69 -47.67 18.88
C GLN A 43 22.17 -46.21 18.86
N GLU A 44 22.83 -45.29 19.55
CA GLU A 44 22.50 -43.87 19.51
C GLU A 44 22.61 -43.31 18.07
N ALA A 45 23.63 -43.70 17.32
CA ALA A 45 23.77 -43.29 15.92
C ALA A 45 22.63 -43.83 15.05
N TYR A 46 22.24 -45.10 15.26
CA TYR A 46 21.15 -45.73 14.55
C TYR A 46 19.80 -45.05 14.84
N ASP A 47 19.48 -44.86 16.13
CA ASP A 47 18.21 -44.24 16.57
C ASP A 47 18.10 -42.80 16.08
N ALA A 48 19.19 -42.03 16.14
CA ALA A 48 19.28 -40.70 15.55
C ALA A 48 19.12 -40.72 14.01
N GLY A 49 19.65 -41.75 13.36
CA GLY A 49 19.48 -41.98 11.91
C GLY A 49 18.03 -42.30 11.52
N VAL A 50 17.33 -43.10 12.36
CA VAL A 50 15.90 -43.39 12.17
C VAL A 50 15.05 -42.14 12.31
N ALA A 51 15.30 -41.34 13.35
CA ALA A 51 14.62 -40.07 13.55
C ALA A 51 14.86 -39.10 12.39
N ALA A 52 16.14 -38.96 11.99
CA ALA A 52 16.52 -38.09 10.87
C ALA A 52 15.91 -38.57 9.53
N TYR A 53 15.80 -39.86 9.29
CA TYR A 53 15.14 -40.41 8.10
C TYR A 53 13.62 -40.18 8.12
N ALA A 54 12.97 -40.31 9.28
CA ALA A 54 11.57 -40.00 9.44
C ALA A 54 11.28 -38.52 9.16
N ASP A 55 12.12 -37.62 9.69
CA ASP A 55 12.06 -36.19 9.43
C ASP A 55 12.32 -35.84 7.96
N TRP A 56 13.25 -36.50 7.31
CA TRP A 56 13.50 -36.32 5.87
C TRP A 56 12.31 -36.79 5.05
N LYS A 57 11.71 -37.93 5.38
CA LYS A 57 10.58 -38.52 4.68
C LYS A 57 9.30 -37.69 4.85
N SER A 58 9.14 -37.01 5.99
CA SER A 58 8.05 -36.04 6.25
C SER A 58 8.28 -34.66 5.61
N GLY A 59 9.40 -34.49 4.87
CA GLY A 59 9.74 -33.21 4.24
C GLY A 59 10.49 -32.24 5.17
N ASN A 60 10.86 -32.67 6.37
CA ASN A 60 11.53 -31.82 7.37
C ASN A 60 13.05 -31.71 7.21
N ILE A 61 13.69 -32.39 6.26
CA ILE A 61 15.13 -32.32 6.03
C ILE A 61 15.44 -31.95 4.58
N GLY A 62 15.66 -30.71 4.36
CA GLY A 62 16.27 -30.10 3.17
C GLY A 62 17.07 -28.87 3.56
N ILE A 63 17.24 -28.65 4.84
CA ILE A 63 17.55 -27.36 5.48
C ILE A 63 19.05 -27.27 5.70
N THR A 64 19.61 -26.12 5.34
CA THR A 64 21.00 -25.76 5.63
C THR A 64 21.32 -26.10 7.10
N SER A 65 22.44 -26.78 7.33
CA SER A 65 22.90 -27.17 8.66
C SER A 65 23.26 -25.98 9.56
N GLU A 66 23.22 -24.77 9.03
CA GLU A 66 23.55 -23.54 9.73
C GLU A 66 22.31 -22.99 10.46
N ARG A 67 22.39 -22.88 11.75
CA ARG A 67 21.31 -22.34 12.62
C ARG A 67 21.34 -20.82 12.58
N ILE A 68 20.36 -20.23 11.93
CA ILE A 68 20.28 -18.79 11.68
C ILE A 68 19.29 -18.17 12.66
N LYS A 69 19.65 -17.08 13.35
CA LYS A 69 18.70 -16.31 14.15
C LYS A 69 17.66 -15.63 13.24
N LEU A 70 16.42 -15.60 13.71
CA LEU A 70 15.32 -14.99 12.93
C LEU A 70 15.60 -13.53 12.57
N ARG A 71 16.23 -12.75 13.45
CA ARG A 71 16.62 -11.36 13.17
C ARG A 71 17.57 -11.23 11.97
N ASP A 72 18.56 -12.13 11.90
CA ASP A 72 19.59 -12.08 10.85
C ASP A 72 19.00 -12.52 9.50
N TYR A 73 18.15 -13.54 9.52
CA TYR A 73 17.35 -13.94 8.38
C TYR A 73 16.45 -12.82 7.86
N LEU A 74 15.67 -12.16 8.74
CA LEU A 74 14.74 -11.10 8.36
C LEU A 74 15.48 -9.89 7.79
N ALA A 75 16.67 -9.55 8.33
CA ALA A 75 17.50 -8.47 7.78
C ALA A 75 18.00 -8.82 6.37
N ALA A 76 18.52 -10.02 6.18
CA ALA A 76 18.99 -10.49 4.87
C ALA A 76 17.83 -10.58 3.85
N TRP A 77 16.68 -11.13 4.25
CA TRP A 77 15.48 -11.20 3.40
C TRP A 77 14.99 -9.81 3.00
N LEU A 78 14.98 -8.86 3.93
CA LEU A 78 14.52 -7.50 3.65
C LEU A 78 15.39 -6.81 2.58
N GLU A 79 16.74 -6.92 2.70
CA GLU A 79 17.68 -6.24 1.79
C GLU A 79 17.80 -6.97 0.43
N ASN A 80 17.92 -8.29 0.46
CA ASN A 80 18.27 -9.06 -0.73
C ASN A 80 17.05 -9.55 -1.54
N VAL A 81 15.89 -9.71 -0.89
CA VAL A 81 14.70 -10.30 -1.51
C VAL A 81 13.56 -9.29 -1.63
N ALA A 82 13.20 -8.64 -0.52
CA ALA A 82 12.06 -7.74 -0.51
C ALA A 82 12.37 -6.41 -1.23
N LYS A 83 13.49 -5.77 -0.90
CA LYS A 83 13.88 -4.46 -1.44
C LYS A 83 13.90 -4.37 -2.97
N PRO A 84 14.44 -5.33 -3.72
CA PRO A 84 14.39 -5.32 -5.19
C PRO A 84 12.99 -5.50 -5.76
N SER A 85 12.07 -6.13 -4.99
CA SER A 85 10.77 -6.60 -5.49
C SER A 85 9.60 -5.69 -5.11
N ILE A 86 9.79 -4.77 -4.18
CA ILE A 86 8.71 -3.91 -3.64
C ILE A 86 9.01 -2.44 -3.80
N ALA A 87 7.95 -1.63 -3.85
CA ALA A 87 8.10 -0.18 -3.89
C ALA A 87 8.79 0.35 -2.61
N GLN A 88 9.61 1.39 -2.76
CA GLN A 88 10.40 1.98 -1.66
C GLN A 88 9.58 2.32 -0.40
N GLY A 89 8.35 2.84 -0.55
CA GLY A 89 7.47 3.10 0.59
C GLY A 89 7.05 1.83 1.34
N THR A 90 6.88 0.72 0.63
CA THR A 90 6.58 -0.60 1.23
C THR A 90 7.82 -1.14 1.97
N TYR A 91 9.02 -0.98 1.38
CA TYR A 91 10.28 -1.34 2.02
C TYR A 91 10.48 -0.60 3.35
N ILE A 92 10.27 0.74 3.36
CA ILE A 92 10.39 1.55 4.59
C ILE A 92 9.40 1.06 5.66
N ASN A 93 8.16 0.76 5.26
CA ASN A 93 7.15 0.22 6.18
C ASN A 93 7.56 -1.16 6.71
N TYR A 94 8.01 -2.06 5.84
CA TYR A 94 8.50 -3.39 6.26
C TYR A 94 9.65 -3.27 7.25
N ARG A 95 10.65 -2.43 6.95
CA ARG A 95 11.77 -2.18 7.83
C ARG A 95 11.32 -1.67 9.20
N SER A 96 10.44 -0.67 9.22
CA SER A 96 9.89 -0.12 10.47
C SER A 96 9.16 -1.18 11.29
N VAL A 97 8.29 -1.97 10.66
CA VAL A 97 7.53 -3.03 11.33
C VAL A 97 8.44 -4.14 11.85
N LEU A 98 9.43 -4.58 11.06
CA LEU A 98 10.40 -5.59 11.48
C LEU A 98 11.15 -5.14 12.74
N HIS A 99 11.69 -3.92 12.73
CA HIS A 99 12.48 -3.43 13.86
C HIS A 99 11.64 -3.08 15.10
N ALA A 100 10.44 -2.52 14.92
CA ALA A 100 9.62 -2.06 16.03
C ALA A 100 8.73 -3.17 16.65
N ARG A 101 8.34 -4.19 15.87
CA ARG A 101 7.25 -5.11 16.26
C ARG A 101 7.56 -6.59 16.13
N ILE A 102 8.56 -7.00 15.37
CA ILE A 102 8.88 -8.41 15.14
C ILE A 102 10.20 -8.78 15.79
N ILE A 103 11.29 -8.12 15.44
CA ILE A 103 12.63 -8.44 15.94
C ILE A 103 12.76 -8.35 17.47
N PRO A 104 12.15 -7.36 18.18
CA PRO A 104 12.25 -7.28 19.62
C PRO A 104 11.65 -8.49 20.37
N TYR A 105 10.69 -9.16 19.74
CA TYR A 105 9.98 -10.29 20.38
C TYR A 105 10.46 -11.66 19.90
N LEU A 106 10.69 -11.81 18.60
CA LEU A 106 10.97 -13.09 17.96
C LEU A 106 12.40 -13.21 17.43
N GLY A 107 13.11 -12.09 17.27
CA GLY A 107 14.41 -12.05 16.59
C GLY A 107 15.52 -12.85 17.26
N GLY A 108 15.41 -13.15 18.55
CA GLY A 108 16.35 -14.00 19.30
C GLY A 108 16.22 -15.49 19.02
N LEU A 109 15.05 -15.92 18.51
CA LEU A 109 14.79 -17.33 18.19
C LEU A 109 15.63 -17.77 16.99
N VAL A 110 15.97 -19.05 16.97
CA VAL A 110 16.54 -19.69 15.77
C VAL A 110 15.41 -19.95 14.78
N LEU A 111 15.57 -19.56 13.51
CA LEU A 111 14.53 -19.64 12.48
C LEU A 111 13.93 -21.05 12.36
N GLN A 112 14.78 -22.08 12.43
CA GLN A 112 14.39 -23.48 12.33
C GLN A 112 13.58 -23.97 13.53
N ASP A 113 13.67 -23.27 14.67
CA ASP A 113 12.97 -23.62 15.92
C ASP A 113 11.75 -22.72 16.19
N VAL A 114 11.38 -21.87 15.24
CA VAL A 114 10.17 -21.05 15.36
C VAL A 114 8.94 -21.92 15.14
N HIS A 115 8.14 -22.07 16.19
CA HIS A 115 6.91 -22.87 16.15
C HIS A 115 5.65 -22.00 16.09
N PRO A 116 4.50 -22.55 15.65
CA PRO A 116 3.22 -21.85 15.67
C PRO A 116 2.85 -21.29 17.06
N ARG A 117 3.21 -21.97 18.15
CA ARG A 117 2.98 -21.50 19.53
C ARG A 117 3.69 -20.17 19.84
N ASP A 118 4.87 -19.94 19.26
CA ASP A 118 5.65 -18.73 19.49
C ASP A 118 4.99 -17.54 18.77
N ILE A 119 4.48 -17.78 17.56
CA ILE A 119 3.71 -16.81 16.78
C ILE A 119 2.37 -16.50 17.45
N ASP A 120 1.66 -17.52 17.97
CA ASP A 120 0.39 -17.33 18.68
C ASP A 120 0.59 -16.49 19.97
N ALA A 121 1.61 -16.82 20.77
CA ALA A 121 1.95 -16.04 21.96
C ALA A 121 2.30 -14.59 21.63
N TRP A 122 3.08 -14.35 20.57
CA TRP A 122 3.41 -13.02 20.09
C TRP A 122 2.19 -12.23 19.62
N VAL A 123 1.29 -12.83 18.82
CA VAL A 123 0.05 -12.19 18.36
C VAL A 123 -0.86 -11.83 19.53
N LYS A 124 -0.99 -12.71 20.56
CA LYS A 124 -1.73 -12.42 21.79
C LYS A 124 -1.12 -11.25 22.57
N ARG A 125 0.21 -11.18 22.64
CA ARG A 125 0.91 -10.05 23.27
C ARG A 125 0.65 -8.74 22.56
N LEU A 126 0.72 -8.70 21.21
CA LEU A 126 0.39 -7.49 20.45
C LEU A 126 -1.07 -7.02 20.68
N ALA A 127 -1.99 -7.97 20.84
CA ALA A 127 -3.38 -7.66 21.17
C ALA A 127 -3.51 -7.11 22.61
N ALA A 128 -2.77 -7.67 23.58
CA ALA A 128 -2.73 -7.19 24.97
C ALA A 128 -2.10 -5.79 25.08
N GLU A 129 -1.16 -5.44 24.20
CA GLU A 129 -0.61 -4.08 24.06
C GLU A 129 -1.61 -3.08 23.45
N GLY A 130 -2.83 -3.50 23.13
CA GLY A 130 -3.91 -2.65 22.60
C GLY A 130 -3.80 -2.32 21.11
N LEU A 131 -3.00 -3.07 20.34
CA LEU A 131 -2.94 -2.88 18.90
C LEU A 131 -4.26 -3.31 18.23
N ALA A 132 -4.74 -2.48 17.30
CA ALA A 132 -5.94 -2.80 16.55
C ALA A 132 -5.76 -4.08 15.72
N LYS A 133 -6.83 -4.89 15.63
CA LYS A 133 -6.85 -6.16 14.88
C LYS A 133 -6.23 -6.01 13.48
N ARG A 134 -6.62 -4.97 12.73
CA ARG A 134 -6.09 -4.70 11.39
C ARG A 134 -4.58 -4.43 11.38
N THR A 135 -4.07 -3.76 12.40
CA THR A 135 -2.62 -3.51 12.55
C THR A 135 -1.87 -4.81 12.79
N ILE A 136 -2.38 -5.68 13.66
CA ILE A 136 -1.80 -7.00 13.92
C ILE A 136 -1.81 -7.87 12.66
N GLU A 137 -2.90 -7.82 11.88
CA GLU A 137 -2.99 -8.51 10.57
C GLU A 137 -1.86 -8.10 9.63
N VAL A 138 -1.62 -6.79 9.50
CA VAL A 138 -0.54 -6.26 8.64
C VAL A 138 0.83 -6.73 9.14
N ILE A 139 1.09 -6.62 10.44
CA ILE A 139 2.36 -7.03 11.05
C ILE A 139 2.60 -8.54 10.84
N LYS A 140 1.58 -9.36 11.12
CA LYS A 140 1.64 -10.83 10.90
C LYS A 140 1.87 -11.18 9.44
N THR A 141 1.23 -10.45 8.51
CA THR A 141 1.38 -10.66 7.07
C THR A 141 2.81 -10.41 6.61
N ILE A 142 3.49 -9.39 7.13
CA ILE A 142 4.89 -9.10 6.79
C ILE A 142 5.79 -10.26 7.24
N LEU A 143 5.64 -10.74 8.48
CA LEU A 143 6.39 -11.88 8.97
C LEU A 143 6.08 -13.15 8.15
N SER A 144 4.81 -13.42 7.88
CA SER A 144 4.38 -14.57 7.10
C SER A 144 4.95 -14.54 5.68
N THR A 145 5.07 -13.36 5.06
CA THR A 145 5.68 -13.21 3.73
C THR A 145 7.16 -13.57 3.75
N ALA A 146 7.90 -13.10 4.76
CA ALA A 146 9.30 -13.47 4.94
C ALA A 146 9.47 -14.98 5.17
N LEU A 147 8.65 -15.56 6.05
CA LEU A 147 8.72 -16.99 6.36
C LEU A 147 8.22 -17.88 5.20
N LYS A 148 7.32 -17.39 4.35
CA LYS A 148 6.94 -18.09 3.11
C LYS A 148 8.14 -18.23 2.17
N TYR A 149 8.97 -17.19 2.06
CA TYR A 149 10.21 -17.26 1.30
C TYR A 149 11.22 -18.22 1.93
N ALA A 150 11.27 -18.33 3.26
CA ALA A 150 12.10 -19.29 3.97
C ALA A 150 11.69 -20.76 3.69
N VAL A 151 10.39 -21.00 3.42
CA VAL A 151 9.88 -22.30 2.99
C VAL A 151 10.24 -22.55 1.52
N TYR A 152 9.92 -21.63 0.64
CA TYR A 152 10.21 -21.68 -0.78
C TYR A 152 10.40 -20.25 -1.32
N PRO A 153 11.49 -19.98 -2.07
CA PRO A 153 12.47 -20.93 -2.63
C PRO A 153 13.70 -21.19 -1.75
N ALA A 154 13.82 -20.57 -0.55
CA ALA A 154 15.05 -20.68 0.26
C ALA A 154 15.23 -22.05 0.94
N GLU A 155 14.18 -22.85 1.11
CA GLU A 155 14.19 -24.19 1.70
C GLU A 155 14.91 -24.27 3.07
N ILE A 156 14.75 -23.21 3.91
CA ILE A 156 15.38 -23.12 5.23
C ILE A 156 14.51 -23.77 6.31
N ILE A 157 13.18 -23.70 6.15
CA ILE A 157 12.19 -24.30 7.05
C ILE A 157 11.16 -25.10 6.23
N ALA A 158 10.58 -26.14 6.82
CA ALA A 158 9.67 -27.04 6.15
C ALA A 158 8.27 -26.45 5.94
N SER A 159 7.81 -25.60 6.86
CA SER A 159 6.48 -24.99 6.81
C SER A 159 6.48 -23.60 7.44
N ASN A 160 5.50 -22.78 7.04
CA ASN A 160 5.37 -21.43 7.59
C ASN A 160 4.60 -21.46 8.94
N PRO A 161 5.26 -21.16 10.07
CA PRO A 161 4.63 -21.20 11.39
C PRO A 161 3.53 -20.13 11.61
N CYS A 162 3.37 -19.15 10.71
CA CYS A 162 2.26 -18.20 10.77
C CYS A 162 0.94 -18.78 10.24
N THR A 163 0.98 -19.95 9.57
CA THR A 163 -0.21 -20.56 8.98
C THR A 163 -1.18 -21.01 10.07
N GLY A 164 -2.46 -20.70 9.88
CA GLY A 164 -3.53 -21.07 10.83
C GLY A 164 -3.61 -20.22 12.10
N ILE A 165 -2.65 -19.32 12.36
CA ILE A 165 -2.70 -18.46 13.55
C ILE A 165 -3.77 -17.37 13.37
N SER A 166 -4.76 -17.38 14.25
CA SER A 166 -5.84 -16.39 14.29
C SER A 166 -5.52 -15.24 15.26
N ILE A 167 -6.06 -14.07 14.98
CA ILE A 167 -5.93 -12.92 15.89
C ILE A 167 -7.05 -12.99 16.92
N PRO A 168 -6.75 -12.78 18.22
CA PRO A 168 -7.75 -12.83 19.27
C PRO A 168 -8.95 -11.91 19.00
N ARG A 169 -10.15 -12.37 19.35
CA ARG A 169 -11.38 -11.53 19.25
C ARG A 169 -11.34 -10.32 20.16
N SER A 170 -10.55 -10.37 21.24
CA SER A 170 -10.31 -9.26 22.17
C SER A 170 -9.48 -8.12 21.58
N ALA A 171 -8.80 -8.32 20.44
CA ALA A 171 -8.05 -7.24 19.79
C ALA A 171 -8.99 -6.11 19.36
N PRO A 172 -8.68 -4.83 19.70
CA PRO A 172 -9.56 -3.71 19.43
C PRO A 172 -9.85 -3.58 17.92
N ILE A 173 -11.13 -3.43 17.58
CA ILE A 173 -11.56 -3.06 16.25
C ILE A 173 -11.69 -1.53 16.23
N LYS A 174 -10.67 -0.85 15.72
CA LYS A 174 -10.77 0.59 15.49
C LYS A 174 -11.57 0.82 14.20
N LEU A 175 -12.85 1.17 14.36
CA LEU A 175 -13.64 1.70 13.26
C LEU A 175 -13.10 3.10 12.95
N THR A 176 -12.45 3.26 11.83
CA THR A 176 -12.10 4.60 11.34
C THR A 176 -13.39 5.27 10.89
N GLN A 177 -13.93 6.18 11.71
CA GLN A 177 -15.05 7.02 11.27
C GLN A 177 -14.61 7.76 10.00
N ARG A 178 -15.36 7.54 8.92
CA ARG A 178 -15.19 8.29 7.69
C ARG A 178 -15.81 9.66 7.91
N VAL A 179 -14.98 10.68 8.04
CA VAL A 179 -15.46 12.06 8.20
C VAL A 179 -15.83 12.59 6.81
N ILE A 180 -17.11 12.97 6.65
CA ILE A 180 -17.58 13.71 5.48
C ILE A 180 -17.42 15.19 5.79
N ILE A 181 -16.73 15.90 4.91
CA ILE A 181 -16.44 17.34 5.06
C ILE A 181 -17.66 18.11 4.57
N SER A 182 -18.35 18.80 5.49
CA SER A 182 -19.44 19.69 5.10
C SER A 182 -18.92 20.97 4.43
N PRO A 183 -19.73 21.69 3.67
CA PRO A 183 -19.34 22.98 3.08
C PRO A 183 -18.82 23.98 4.12
N GLU A 184 -19.38 24.00 5.32
CA GLU A 184 -18.99 24.90 6.42
C GLU A 184 -17.60 24.53 6.96
N ILE A 185 -17.33 23.24 7.15
CA ILE A 185 -15.98 22.77 7.55
C ILE A 185 -14.96 23.11 6.46
N PHE A 186 -15.32 22.92 5.19
CA PHE A 186 -14.41 23.26 4.10
C PHE A 186 -14.15 24.76 4.02
N ALA A 187 -15.17 25.60 4.23
CA ALA A 187 -15.01 27.05 4.30
C ALA A 187 -14.06 27.43 5.44
N ALA A 188 -14.22 26.86 6.64
CA ALA A 188 -13.31 27.11 7.77
C ALA A 188 -11.87 26.65 7.50
N VAL A 189 -11.68 25.54 6.77
CA VAL A 189 -10.35 25.09 6.32
C VAL A 189 -9.72 26.09 5.35
N LEU A 190 -10.49 26.66 4.42
CA LEU A 190 -10.01 27.68 3.48
C LEU A 190 -9.77 29.04 4.14
N GLU A 191 -10.55 29.39 5.17
CA GLU A 191 -10.32 30.60 5.99
C GLU A 191 -8.96 30.52 6.71
N LYS A 192 -8.62 29.34 7.25
CA LYS A 192 -7.28 29.09 7.83
C LYS A 192 -6.17 29.09 6.80
N CYS A 193 -6.48 28.75 5.56
CA CYS A 193 -5.56 28.70 4.43
C CYS A 193 -6.06 29.60 3.30
N PRO A 194 -6.05 30.94 3.47
CA PRO A 194 -6.53 31.86 2.44
C PRO A 194 -5.71 31.77 1.16
N PHE A 195 -6.20 32.39 0.09
CA PHE A 195 -5.47 32.45 -1.18
C PHE A 195 -4.08 33.05 -0.98
N GLY A 196 -3.06 32.40 -1.53
CA GLY A 196 -1.64 32.68 -1.29
C GLY A 196 -1.02 31.78 -0.21
N HIS A 197 -1.79 31.21 0.73
CA HIS A 197 -1.24 30.21 1.63
C HIS A 197 -0.89 28.93 0.87
N ARG A 198 0.31 28.36 1.10
CA ARG A 198 0.85 27.18 0.40
C ARG A 198 -0.09 25.97 0.32
N CYS A 199 -0.99 25.79 1.32
CA CYS A 199 -1.94 24.68 1.34
C CYS A 199 -3.26 25.01 0.60
N HIS A 200 -3.52 26.26 0.18
CA HIS A 200 -4.81 26.64 -0.42
C HIS A 200 -5.12 25.83 -1.68
N ILE A 201 -4.23 25.84 -2.65
CA ILE A 201 -4.40 25.11 -3.92
C ILE A 201 -4.45 23.60 -3.74
N PRO A 202 -3.56 22.96 -2.96
CA PRO A 202 -3.69 21.54 -2.64
C PRO A 202 -5.06 21.16 -2.04
N LEU A 203 -5.62 21.97 -1.15
CA LEU A 203 -6.90 21.73 -0.50
C LEU A 203 -8.09 21.90 -1.47
N LEU A 204 -8.05 22.94 -2.33
CA LEU A 204 -9.04 23.09 -3.40
C LEU A 204 -9.01 21.91 -4.36
N LEU A 205 -7.83 21.52 -4.85
CA LEU A 205 -7.68 20.37 -5.72
C LEU A 205 -8.22 19.09 -5.06
N ALA A 206 -7.93 18.88 -3.76
CA ALA A 206 -8.43 17.72 -3.04
C ALA A 206 -9.95 17.66 -2.96
N TYR A 207 -10.60 18.81 -2.70
CA TYR A 207 -12.06 18.90 -2.56
C TYR A 207 -12.78 18.73 -3.89
N HIS A 208 -12.31 19.42 -4.95
CA HIS A 208 -12.95 19.44 -6.25
C HIS A 208 -12.66 18.23 -7.14
N THR A 209 -11.58 17.49 -6.89
CA THR A 209 -11.21 16.32 -7.72
C THR A 209 -11.28 14.99 -7.01
N GLY A 210 -11.19 14.96 -5.68
CA GLY A 210 -11.07 13.74 -4.90
C GLY A 210 -9.78 12.94 -5.19
N ALA A 211 -8.79 13.54 -5.87
CA ALA A 211 -7.52 12.90 -6.16
C ALA A 211 -6.73 12.60 -4.86
N ARG A 212 -5.81 11.63 -4.91
CA ARG A 212 -4.96 11.33 -3.76
C ARG A 212 -3.99 12.48 -3.52
N ILE A 213 -3.70 12.78 -2.26
CA ILE A 213 -2.85 13.95 -1.94
C ILE A 213 -1.48 13.88 -2.62
N GLY A 214 -0.87 12.70 -2.73
CA GLY A 214 0.39 12.55 -3.46
C GLY A 214 0.26 12.82 -4.97
N GLU A 215 -0.89 12.51 -5.58
CA GLU A 215 -1.21 12.84 -6.97
C GLU A 215 -1.34 14.36 -7.12
N ILE A 216 -2.06 15.01 -6.21
CA ILE A 216 -2.26 16.48 -6.18
C ILE A 216 -0.94 17.22 -6.04
N LEU A 217 -0.13 16.84 -5.07
CA LEU A 217 1.17 17.47 -4.82
C LEU A 217 2.18 17.23 -5.95
N GLY A 218 1.95 16.18 -6.76
CA GLY A 218 2.75 15.86 -7.93
C GLY A 218 2.27 16.51 -9.24
N LEU A 219 1.21 17.32 -9.24
CA LEU A 219 0.74 17.97 -10.45
C LEU A 219 1.73 19.02 -10.94
N THR A 220 1.94 19.01 -12.24
CA THR A 220 2.65 20.08 -12.98
C THR A 220 1.68 20.83 -13.86
N TRP A 221 2.06 22.05 -14.32
CA TRP A 221 1.24 22.80 -15.28
C TRP A 221 1.10 22.09 -16.63
N ASP A 222 2.02 21.18 -16.95
CA ASP A 222 1.93 20.32 -18.15
C ASP A 222 0.82 19.24 -18.01
N ASP A 223 0.28 19.05 -16.81
CA ASP A 223 -0.81 18.13 -16.52
C ASP A 223 -2.19 18.81 -16.57
N ILE A 224 -2.25 20.13 -16.73
CA ILE A 224 -3.51 20.90 -16.64
C ILE A 224 -3.74 21.71 -17.92
N ASP A 225 -4.80 21.36 -18.62
CA ASP A 225 -5.35 22.22 -19.65
C ASP A 225 -6.30 23.23 -19.00
N LEU A 226 -5.83 24.48 -18.92
CA LEU A 226 -6.63 25.58 -18.36
C LEU A 226 -7.67 26.13 -19.34
N GLN A 227 -7.61 25.80 -20.65
CA GLN A 227 -8.58 26.21 -21.63
C GLN A 227 -9.82 25.32 -21.56
N ASP A 228 -9.62 24.01 -21.63
CA ASP A 228 -10.69 23.02 -21.65
C ASP A 228 -11.08 22.53 -20.26
N GLY A 229 -10.36 22.94 -19.22
CA GLY A 229 -10.63 22.51 -17.84
C GLY A 229 -10.36 21.02 -17.63
N VAL A 230 -9.24 20.52 -18.17
CA VAL A 230 -8.85 19.11 -18.10
C VAL A 230 -7.61 18.96 -17.23
N LEU A 231 -7.62 17.94 -16.37
CA LEU A 231 -6.52 17.60 -15.47
C LEU A 231 -6.13 16.13 -15.67
N HIS A 232 -4.85 15.88 -15.93
CA HIS A 232 -4.29 14.54 -16.11
C HIS A 232 -3.52 14.09 -14.86
N ILE A 233 -3.88 12.97 -14.27
CA ILE A 233 -3.12 12.34 -13.21
C ILE A 233 -2.14 11.35 -13.85
N ARG A 234 -0.87 11.70 -13.92
CA ARG A 234 0.21 10.90 -14.52
C ARG A 234 1.29 10.52 -13.54
N TYR A 235 1.50 11.35 -12.50
CA TYR A 235 2.55 11.19 -11.51
C TYR A 235 2.06 11.52 -10.10
N GLN A 236 2.90 11.22 -9.12
CA GLN A 236 2.66 11.56 -7.71
C GLN A 236 3.97 12.02 -7.06
N LEU A 237 3.86 12.94 -6.12
CA LEU A 237 4.95 13.34 -5.24
C LEU A 237 4.92 12.51 -3.97
N ALA A 238 6.05 11.94 -3.58
CA ALA A 238 6.19 11.21 -2.34
C ALA A 238 7.49 11.61 -1.62
N THR A 239 7.41 11.78 -0.31
CA THR A 239 8.59 11.93 0.55
C THR A 239 9.01 10.54 1.00
N ARG A 240 10.25 10.10 0.70
CA ARG A 240 10.65 8.69 0.85
C ARG A 240 11.98 8.45 1.54
N SER A 241 12.45 9.34 2.40
CA SER A 241 13.63 9.01 3.19
C SER A 241 13.58 9.65 4.56
N GLN A 242 14.39 9.14 5.49
CA GLN A 242 14.66 9.83 6.76
C GLN A 242 15.31 11.20 6.55
N GLN A 243 15.83 11.48 5.36
CA GLN A 243 16.49 12.73 4.95
C GLN A 243 15.56 13.67 4.16
N GLY A 244 14.24 13.38 4.09
CA GLY A 244 13.28 14.26 3.41
C GLY A 244 13.39 14.28 1.88
N GLN A 245 14.06 13.32 1.27
CA GLN A 245 14.18 13.25 -0.19
C GLN A 245 12.83 13.12 -0.89
N LEU A 246 12.62 13.93 -1.92
CA LEU A 246 11.41 13.96 -2.73
C LEU A 246 11.57 13.02 -3.93
N TYR A 247 10.51 12.28 -4.20
CA TYR A 247 10.43 11.37 -5.34
C TYR A 247 9.19 11.66 -6.17
N TYR A 248 9.40 11.83 -7.45
CA TYR A 248 8.35 11.99 -8.46
C TYR A 248 8.22 10.68 -9.23
N THR A 249 7.11 9.99 -9.05
CA THR A 249 6.95 8.63 -9.58
C THR A 249 5.58 8.46 -10.19
N PRO A 250 5.44 7.58 -11.20
CA PRO A 250 4.12 7.20 -11.68
C PRO A 250 3.28 6.62 -10.53
N PRO A 251 1.95 6.67 -10.61
CA PRO A 251 1.07 6.02 -9.66
C PRO A 251 1.31 4.52 -9.61
N LYS A 252 0.88 3.88 -8.51
CA LYS A 252 1.12 2.43 -8.28
C LYS A 252 0.48 1.50 -9.31
N THR A 253 -0.58 1.93 -9.97
CA THR A 253 -1.35 1.13 -10.94
C THR A 253 -1.67 1.95 -12.18
N GLU A 254 -1.77 1.32 -13.33
CA GLU A 254 -2.17 1.99 -14.58
C GLU A 254 -3.57 2.62 -14.48
N SER A 255 -4.51 1.99 -13.77
CA SER A 255 -5.85 2.56 -13.53
C SER A 255 -5.83 3.86 -12.69
N SER A 256 -4.72 4.17 -12.04
CA SER A 256 -4.55 5.46 -11.36
C SER A 256 -4.21 6.59 -12.32
N LYS A 257 -3.67 6.30 -13.51
CA LYS A 257 -3.53 7.28 -14.59
C LYS A 257 -4.92 7.55 -15.16
N ARG A 258 -5.35 8.79 -15.12
CA ARG A 258 -6.69 9.17 -15.53
C ARG A 258 -6.78 10.65 -15.86
N THR A 259 -7.82 10.99 -16.57
CA THR A 259 -8.20 12.38 -16.91
C THR A 259 -9.43 12.77 -16.10
N ILE A 260 -9.42 13.96 -15.52
CA ILE A 260 -10.50 14.51 -14.70
C ILE A 260 -10.91 15.86 -15.30
N LEU A 261 -12.20 16.03 -15.58
CA LEU A 261 -12.76 17.36 -15.88
C LEU A 261 -12.89 18.13 -14.57
N ILE A 262 -12.47 19.39 -14.56
CA ILE A 262 -12.53 20.29 -13.41
C ILE A 262 -13.61 21.35 -13.60
N ASP A 263 -14.22 21.77 -12.50
CA ASP A 263 -15.27 22.79 -12.51
C ASP A 263 -14.71 24.21 -12.63
N ARG A 264 -15.62 25.17 -12.90
CA ARG A 264 -15.26 26.58 -13.13
C ARG A 264 -14.60 27.24 -11.91
N ILE A 265 -14.97 26.83 -10.68
CA ILE A 265 -14.43 27.42 -9.44
C ILE A 265 -12.95 27.07 -9.34
N LEU A 266 -12.64 25.78 -9.47
CA LEU A 266 -11.26 25.30 -9.44
C LEU A 266 -10.43 25.87 -10.60
N LEU A 267 -11.01 25.91 -11.81
CA LEU A 267 -10.34 26.47 -13.00
C LEU A 267 -9.96 27.94 -12.81
N THR A 268 -10.87 28.75 -12.26
CA THR A 268 -10.61 30.17 -11.95
C THR A 268 -9.49 30.33 -10.91
N ALA A 269 -9.53 29.53 -9.85
CA ALA A 269 -8.51 29.53 -8.83
C ALA A 269 -7.12 29.15 -9.38
N LEU A 270 -7.07 28.13 -10.23
CA LEU A 270 -5.82 27.67 -10.87
C LEU A 270 -5.25 28.71 -11.85
N ARG A 271 -6.09 29.38 -12.66
CA ARG A 271 -5.65 30.48 -13.52
C ARG A 271 -5.02 31.61 -12.71
N ARG A 272 -5.70 32.04 -11.65
CA ARG A 272 -5.19 33.08 -10.74
C ARG A 272 -3.88 32.62 -10.08
N TRP A 273 -3.79 31.38 -9.64
CA TRP A 273 -2.60 30.84 -8.98
C TRP A 273 -1.39 30.78 -9.93
N LYS A 274 -1.59 30.37 -11.20
CA LYS A 274 -0.52 30.39 -12.22
C LYS A 274 0.09 31.76 -12.41
N MET A 275 -0.77 32.79 -12.42
CA MET A 275 -0.30 34.20 -12.49
C MET A 275 0.47 34.59 -11.23
N THR A 276 -0.04 34.20 -10.04
CA THR A 276 0.64 34.49 -8.77
C THR A 276 2.02 33.83 -8.71
N GLN A 277 2.16 32.55 -9.13
CA GLN A 277 3.47 31.91 -9.20
C GLN A 277 4.44 32.62 -10.15
N ALA A 278 3.97 33.09 -11.31
CA ALA A 278 4.79 33.87 -12.21
C ALA A 278 5.22 35.22 -11.61
N GLN A 279 4.34 35.88 -10.88
CA GLN A 279 4.66 37.10 -10.13
C GLN A 279 5.71 36.86 -9.02
N ASN A 280 5.54 35.77 -8.27
CA ASN A 280 6.49 35.36 -7.23
C ASN A 280 7.89 35.07 -7.84
N GLU A 281 7.92 34.33 -8.97
CA GLU A 281 9.19 34.08 -9.68
C GLU A 281 9.91 35.36 -10.12
N LEU A 282 9.14 36.34 -10.58
CA LEU A 282 9.70 37.64 -10.93
C LEU A 282 10.19 38.44 -9.68
N TYR A 283 9.38 38.40 -8.61
CA TYR A 283 9.69 39.13 -7.38
C TYR A 283 10.95 38.61 -6.69
N PHE A 284 11.07 37.28 -6.56
CA PHE A 284 12.23 36.65 -5.93
C PHE A 284 13.44 36.52 -6.86
N GLY A 285 13.25 36.69 -8.17
CA GLY A 285 14.32 36.68 -9.17
C GLY A 285 15.19 35.43 -9.08
N ASP A 286 16.49 35.62 -8.95
CA ASP A 286 17.49 34.55 -8.89
C ASP A 286 17.41 33.67 -7.65
N ALA A 287 16.79 34.16 -6.58
CA ALA A 287 16.59 33.38 -5.35
C ALA A 287 15.40 32.42 -5.43
N TYR A 288 14.51 32.57 -6.43
CA TYR A 288 13.37 31.69 -6.60
C TYR A 288 13.80 30.23 -6.81
N GLN A 289 13.17 29.31 -6.12
CA GLN A 289 13.52 27.90 -6.15
C GLN A 289 12.87 27.21 -7.33
N ILE A 290 13.65 26.52 -8.12
CA ILE A 290 13.20 25.72 -9.25
C ILE A 290 13.31 24.23 -8.89
N ILE A 291 12.27 23.47 -9.26
CA ILE A 291 12.22 22.02 -9.05
C ILE A 291 12.70 21.35 -10.32
N TYR A 292 13.68 20.48 -10.18
CA TYR A 292 14.29 19.73 -11.27
C TYR A 292 14.17 18.22 -11.10
N GLY A 293 14.02 17.53 -12.20
CA GLY A 293 14.02 16.07 -12.26
C GLY A 293 14.56 15.58 -13.60
N ASN A 294 15.24 14.45 -13.60
CA ASN A 294 15.75 13.79 -14.80
C ASN A 294 14.81 12.66 -15.30
N GLY A 295 13.52 12.82 -15.03
CA GLY A 295 12.48 11.84 -15.46
C GLY A 295 12.34 10.62 -14.56
N THR A 296 13.28 10.33 -13.67
CA THR A 296 13.25 9.16 -12.79
C THR A 296 13.40 9.55 -11.31
N GLY A 297 12.29 9.55 -10.65
CA GLY A 297 12.20 9.36 -9.22
C GLY A 297 12.68 10.47 -8.30
N GLN A 298 13.91 10.85 -8.28
CA GLN A 298 14.45 11.82 -7.33
C GLN A 298 14.34 13.25 -7.85
N LEU A 299 13.78 14.15 -7.02
CA LEU A 299 13.73 15.59 -7.29
C LEU A 299 14.85 16.34 -6.57
N ARG A 300 15.28 17.42 -7.18
CA ARG A 300 16.17 18.42 -6.58
C ARG A 300 15.54 19.80 -6.68
N THR A 301 15.81 20.65 -5.72
CA THR A 301 15.46 22.07 -5.74
C THR A 301 16.76 22.88 -5.73
N ALA A 302 16.82 23.92 -6.52
CA ALA A 302 17.94 24.85 -6.54
C ALA A 302 17.45 26.26 -6.84
N PRO A 303 18.15 27.31 -6.37
CA PRO A 303 17.91 28.69 -6.79
C PRO A 303 17.97 28.82 -8.32
N LYS A 304 17.18 29.71 -8.88
CA LYS A 304 17.10 29.92 -10.34
C LYS A 304 18.45 30.23 -10.98
N ILE A 305 19.33 30.95 -10.26
CA ILE A 305 20.68 31.25 -10.72
C ILE A 305 21.59 30.02 -10.82
N GLU A 306 21.31 29.00 -10.01
CA GLU A 306 22.05 27.73 -9.99
C GLU A 306 21.39 26.70 -10.92
N ALA A 307 21.32 27.01 -12.23
CA ALA A 307 20.77 26.05 -13.19
C ALA A 307 21.58 24.73 -13.12
N PRO A 308 20.93 23.59 -12.85
CA PRO A 308 21.64 22.32 -12.82
C PRO A 308 22.10 21.94 -14.23
N THR A 309 23.09 21.01 -14.28
CA THR A 309 23.68 20.43 -15.48
C THR A 309 22.64 20.03 -16.54
N GLU A 310 23.05 19.96 -17.80
CA GLU A 310 22.25 19.79 -19.02
C GLU A 310 21.17 18.68 -19.00
N ASP A 311 21.30 17.68 -18.11
CA ASP A 311 20.37 16.54 -18.01
C ASP A 311 19.15 16.78 -17.11
N ALA A 312 19.05 17.91 -16.40
CA ALA A 312 17.98 18.14 -15.43
C ALA A 312 16.88 19.04 -16.00
N LYS A 313 15.72 18.45 -16.28
CA LYS A 313 14.55 19.19 -16.76
C LYS A 313 13.83 19.92 -15.61
N ARG A 314 13.52 21.22 -15.82
CA ARG A 314 12.62 21.99 -14.93
C ARG A 314 11.23 21.33 -14.95
N LEU A 315 10.66 21.13 -13.77
CA LEU A 315 9.31 20.62 -13.57
C LEU A 315 8.44 21.75 -12.99
N PRO A 316 7.45 22.26 -13.74
CA PRO A 316 6.62 23.39 -13.31
C PRO A 316 5.49 22.91 -12.40
N PHE A 317 5.81 22.63 -11.12
CA PHE A 317 4.82 22.17 -10.15
C PHE A 317 3.73 23.20 -9.88
N VAL A 318 2.48 22.71 -9.74
CA VAL A 318 1.31 23.51 -9.38
C VAL A 318 1.31 23.83 -7.88
N CYS A 319 1.63 22.84 -7.05
CA CYS A 319 1.59 22.95 -5.60
C CYS A 319 2.97 23.38 -5.05
N THR A 320 3.25 24.66 -5.07
CA THR A 320 4.46 25.27 -4.47
C THR A 320 4.08 26.31 -3.42
N ASP A 321 5.07 26.69 -2.60
CA ASP A 321 4.99 27.90 -1.79
C ASP A 321 5.40 29.15 -2.59
N ASP A 322 5.45 30.32 -1.93
CA ASP A 322 5.78 31.58 -2.57
C ASP A 322 7.21 31.62 -3.13
N PHE A 323 8.12 30.83 -2.56
CA PHE A 323 9.52 30.73 -3.00
C PHE A 323 9.74 29.69 -4.11
N GLY A 324 8.68 28.98 -4.55
CA GLY A 324 8.78 27.92 -5.57
C GLY A 324 9.11 26.53 -5.01
N LEU A 325 9.25 26.36 -3.68
CA LEU A 325 9.47 25.05 -3.07
C LEU A 325 8.21 24.20 -3.11
N PRO A 326 8.31 22.89 -3.35
CA PRO A 326 7.15 22.01 -3.43
C PRO A 326 6.46 21.89 -2.07
N VAL A 327 5.14 21.96 -2.05
CA VAL A 327 4.33 21.70 -0.85
C VAL A 327 4.44 20.23 -0.48
N LEU A 328 4.81 19.96 0.77
CA LEU A 328 4.93 18.60 1.29
C LEU A 328 3.63 18.12 1.96
N TYR A 329 3.42 16.83 1.97
CA TYR A 329 2.26 16.21 2.63
C TYR A 329 2.12 16.62 4.10
N ASP A 330 3.24 16.76 4.83
CA ASP A 330 3.21 17.13 6.25
C ASP A 330 2.61 18.52 6.50
N ALA A 331 2.81 19.48 5.58
CA ALA A 331 2.19 20.79 5.67
C ALA A 331 0.64 20.68 5.57
N VAL A 332 0.15 19.92 4.60
CA VAL A 332 -1.29 19.67 4.44
C VAL A 332 -1.84 18.89 5.63
N ARG A 333 -1.13 17.85 6.08
CA ARG A 333 -1.51 17.04 7.24
C ARG A 333 -1.64 17.87 8.51
N TYR A 334 -0.71 18.78 8.75
CA TYR A 334 -0.74 19.66 9.92
C TYR A 334 -2.01 20.52 9.94
N VAL A 335 -2.37 21.14 8.81
CA VAL A 335 -3.61 21.91 8.70
C VAL A 335 -4.83 21.03 8.95
N LEU A 336 -4.92 19.88 8.28
CA LEU A 336 -6.09 19.00 8.38
C LEU A 336 -6.27 18.41 9.77
N HIS A 337 -5.18 18.11 10.47
CA HIS A 337 -5.21 17.55 11.81
C HIS A 337 -5.90 18.49 12.81
N SER A 338 -5.77 19.81 12.67
CA SER A 338 -6.44 20.78 13.52
C SER A 338 -7.97 20.80 13.36
N PHE A 339 -8.49 20.18 12.30
CA PHE A 339 -9.93 19.98 12.06
C PHE A 339 -10.37 18.51 12.28
N GLY A 340 -9.50 17.65 12.82
CA GLY A 340 -9.77 16.22 12.94
C GLY A 340 -9.88 15.49 11.59
N LEU A 341 -9.38 16.09 10.52
CA LEU A 341 -9.45 15.58 9.15
C LEU A 341 -8.12 14.92 8.72
N ASN A 342 -8.21 14.15 7.66
CA ASN A 342 -7.05 13.66 6.92
C ASN A 342 -7.28 13.82 5.41
N ALA A 343 -6.23 13.67 4.60
CA ALA A 343 -6.33 13.87 3.15
C ALA A 343 -7.32 12.90 2.46
N HIS A 344 -7.54 11.70 3.01
CA HIS A 344 -8.53 10.76 2.49
C HIS A 344 -9.97 11.20 2.76
N SER A 345 -10.21 12.06 3.78
CA SER A 345 -11.53 12.62 4.06
C SER A 345 -12.08 13.37 2.84
N PHE A 346 -11.24 14.13 2.13
CA PHE A 346 -11.64 14.83 0.90
C PHE A 346 -12.11 13.86 -0.19
N ARG A 347 -11.36 12.80 -0.41
CA ARG A 347 -11.70 11.78 -1.41
C ARG A 347 -12.98 11.04 -1.05
N HIS A 348 -13.18 10.73 0.25
CA HIS A 348 -14.43 10.13 0.72
C HIS A 348 -15.61 11.10 0.54
N THR A 349 -15.43 12.37 0.91
CA THR A 349 -16.44 13.42 0.72
C THR A 349 -16.81 13.56 -0.73
N HIS A 350 -15.82 13.68 -1.63
CA HIS A 350 -16.04 13.82 -3.07
C HIS A 350 -16.81 12.62 -3.65
N ALA A 351 -16.44 11.39 -3.25
CA ALA A 351 -17.14 10.19 -3.67
C ALA A 351 -18.59 10.19 -3.18
N THR A 352 -18.80 10.40 -1.88
CA THR A 352 -20.13 10.38 -1.26
C THR A 352 -21.05 11.46 -1.85
N LYS A 353 -20.56 12.69 -1.96
CA LYS A 353 -21.35 13.81 -2.51
C LYS A 353 -21.75 13.62 -3.97
N LEU A 354 -20.84 13.08 -4.81
CA LEU A 354 -21.20 12.80 -6.20
C LEU A 354 -22.32 11.77 -6.29
N ILE A 355 -22.30 10.81 -5.43
CA ILE A 355 -23.25 9.74 -5.49
C ILE A 355 -24.56 10.16 -4.83
N GLU A 356 -24.57 10.89 -3.72
CA GLU A 356 -25.77 11.56 -3.17
C GLU A 356 -26.44 12.45 -4.23
N ALA A 357 -25.63 13.04 -5.13
CA ALA A 357 -26.12 13.81 -6.29
C ALA A 357 -26.55 12.94 -7.49
N GLY A 358 -26.61 11.62 -7.38
CA GLY A 358 -27.11 10.70 -8.42
C GLY A 358 -26.05 10.23 -9.43
N ALA A 359 -24.76 10.48 -9.21
CA ALA A 359 -23.72 9.97 -10.11
C ALA A 359 -23.59 8.44 -9.97
N LYS A 360 -23.37 7.75 -11.09
CA LYS A 360 -23.19 6.30 -11.08
C LYS A 360 -21.92 5.89 -10.34
N PRO A 361 -21.97 4.89 -9.46
CA PRO A 361 -20.79 4.40 -8.71
C PRO A 361 -19.59 4.04 -9.57
N VAL A 362 -19.83 3.51 -10.78
CA VAL A 362 -18.78 3.13 -11.72
C VAL A 362 -18.05 4.37 -12.27
N ASP A 363 -18.78 5.43 -12.58
CA ASP A 363 -18.21 6.69 -13.09
C ASP A 363 -17.40 7.40 -12.00
N VAL A 364 -17.92 7.39 -10.75
CA VAL A 364 -17.20 7.91 -9.58
C VAL A 364 -15.93 7.10 -9.31
N ALA A 365 -16.00 5.76 -9.42
CA ALA A 365 -14.82 4.90 -9.28
C ALA A 365 -13.76 5.19 -10.34
N ALA A 366 -14.17 5.36 -11.60
CA ALA A 366 -13.29 5.74 -12.71
C ALA A 366 -12.65 7.11 -12.48
N ARG A 367 -13.45 8.13 -12.11
CA ARG A 367 -12.96 9.48 -11.78
C ARG A 367 -11.92 9.47 -10.66
N LEU A 368 -12.14 8.64 -9.64
CA LEU A 368 -11.23 8.49 -8.52
C LEU A 368 -10.02 7.57 -8.82
N GLY A 369 -10.06 6.73 -9.85
CA GLY A 369 -9.02 5.74 -10.16
C GLY A 369 -8.99 4.61 -9.13
N HIS A 370 -10.15 4.01 -8.82
CA HIS A 370 -10.26 2.79 -8.04
C HIS A 370 -10.09 1.58 -8.95
N VAL A 371 -9.12 0.72 -8.63
CA VAL A 371 -8.90 -0.57 -9.36
C VAL A 371 -10.12 -1.48 -9.24
N ASN A 372 -10.79 -1.45 -8.09
CA ASN A 372 -11.98 -2.25 -7.83
C ASN A 372 -13.18 -1.33 -7.55
N PRO A 373 -14.22 -1.31 -8.41
CA PRO A 373 -15.44 -0.55 -8.20
C PRO A 373 -16.14 -0.88 -6.87
N THR A 374 -15.96 -2.10 -6.35
CA THR A 374 -16.51 -2.54 -5.06
C THR A 374 -16.07 -1.62 -3.91
N ILE A 375 -14.90 -0.99 -4.01
CA ILE A 375 -14.44 0.01 -3.02
C ILE A 375 -15.41 1.20 -2.97
N THR A 376 -15.91 1.64 -4.11
CA THR A 376 -16.90 2.70 -4.22
C THR A 376 -18.29 2.17 -3.88
N GLN A 377 -18.64 0.95 -4.27
CA GLN A 377 -19.92 0.32 -3.92
C GLN A 377 -20.06 0.08 -2.41
N ASN A 378 -19.01 -0.34 -1.71
CA ASN A 378 -19.00 -0.50 -0.24
C ASN A 378 -19.11 0.82 0.53
N LEU A 379 -19.03 1.98 -0.12
CA LEU A 379 -19.43 3.27 0.46
C LEU A 379 -20.97 3.37 0.63
N TYR A 380 -21.72 2.53 -0.08
CA TYR A 380 -23.18 2.52 -0.20
C TYR A 380 -23.90 1.51 0.68
N THR A 381 -23.21 0.61 1.36
CA THR A 381 -23.87 -0.38 2.25
C THR A 381 -24.63 0.23 3.42
N HIS A 382 -24.66 1.55 3.51
CA HIS A 382 -25.56 2.28 4.39
C HIS A 382 -26.67 2.89 3.53
N ASP A 383 -27.73 2.09 3.31
CA ASP A 383 -29.02 2.46 2.74
C ASP A 383 -29.58 3.67 3.53
N THR A 384 -29.45 4.88 2.99
CA THR A 384 -30.11 6.04 3.62
C THR A 384 -31.57 6.03 3.18
N GLU A 385 -32.49 6.47 4.07
CA GLU A 385 -33.91 6.62 3.71
C GLU A 385 -34.11 7.47 2.45
N GLU A 386 -33.22 8.40 2.20
CA GLU A 386 -33.22 9.29 1.03
C GLU A 386 -32.97 8.54 -0.27
N MET A 387 -32.03 7.59 -0.28
CA MET A 387 -31.76 6.70 -1.43
C MET A 387 -32.93 5.75 -1.72
N GLN A 388 -33.60 5.26 -0.68
CA GLN A 388 -34.80 4.43 -0.86
C GLN A 388 -35.94 5.25 -1.47
N ARG A 389 -36.16 6.49 -1.02
CA ARG A 389 -37.16 7.40 -1.58
C ARG A 389 -36.85 7.75 -3.04
N GLU A 390 -35.59 8.00 -3.37
CA GLU A 390 -35.15 8.30 -4.74
C GLU A 390 -35.31 7.09 -5.68
N THR A 391 -34.99 5.90 -5.19
CA THR A 391 -35.20 4.64 -5.93
C THR A 391 -36.67 4.40 -6.22
N ILE A 392 -37.56 4.65 -5.25
CA ILE A 392 -39.00 4.55 -5.42
C ILE A 392 -39.49 5.62 -6.43
N ALA A 393 -38.97 6.84 -6.34
CA ALA A 393 -39.35 7.93 -7.25
C ALA A 393 -38.91 7.62 -8.72
N ILE A 394 -37.76 6.99 -8.93
CA ILE A 394 -37.33 6.53 -10.25
C ILE A 394 -38.25 5.43 -10.76
N PHE A 395 -38.62 4.46 -9.94
CA PHE A 395 -39.54 3.39 -10.29
C PHE A 395 -40.93 3.95 -10.66
N SER A 396 -41.47 4.84 -9.84
CA SER A 396 -42.76 5.51 -10.09
C SER A 396 -42.76 6.25 -11.43
N ARG A 397 -41.71 7.00 -11.75
CA ARG A 397 -41.56 7.66 -13.05
C ARG A 397 -41.53 6.68 -14.23
N MET A 398 -40.92 5.51 -14.04
CA MET A 398 -40.89 4.45 -15.06
C MET A 398 -42.28 3.86 -15.29
N VAL A 399 -43.04 3.61 -14.23
CA VAL A 399 -44.39 3.07 -14.29
C VAL A 399 -45.33 4.09 -14.96
N ASP A 400 -45.29 5.35 -14.54
CA ASP A 400 -46.10 6.43 -15.13
C ASP A 400 -45.84 6.62 -16.63
N LYS A 401 -44.58 6.53 -17.08
CA LYS A 401 -44.26 6.59 -18.52
C LYS A 401 -44.81 5.41 -19.29
N ARG A 402 -44.89 4.21 -18.68
CA ARG A 402 -45.48 3.01 -19.32
C ARG A 402 -47.01 3.12 -19.40
N VAL A 403 -47.61 3.58 -18.33
CA VAL A 403 -49.09 3.78 -18.28
C VAL A 403 -49.53 4.84 -19.30
N ARG A 404 -48.81 5.95 -19.39
CA ARG A 404 -49.11 6.98 -20.41
C ARG A 404 -48.95 6.49 -21.85
N ARG A 405 -47.96 5.66 -22.16
CA ARG A 405 -47.79 5.06 -23.49
C ARG A 405 -48.91 4.08 -23.82
N GLN A 406 -49.37 3.26 -22.88
CA GLN A 406 -50.48 2.33 -23.08
C GLN A 406 -51.86 3.01 -23.22
N THR A 407 -52.04 4.18 -22.59
CA THR A 407 -53.27 4.99 -22.73
C THR A 407 -53.28 5.76 -24.06
N VAL A 408 -52.15 6.20 -24.58
CA VAL A 408 -52.07 6.86 -25.91
C VAL A 408 -52.31 5.87 -27.04
N ASP A 409 -51.75 4.63 -26.95
CA ASP A 409 -51.99 3.58 -27.96
C ASP A 409 -53.45 3.09 -28.02
N LYS A 410 -54.15 3.12 -26.88
CA LYS A 410 -55.57 2.73 -26.84
C LYS A 410 -56.55 3.81 -27.35
N SER A 411 -56.15 5.07 -27.39
CA SER A 411 -56.96 6.16 -27.94
C SER A 411 -56.83 6.33 -29.46
N GLN A 412 -55.97 5.55 -30.12
CA GLN A 412 -55.84 5.57 -31.60
C GLN A 412 -56.49 4.38 -32.30
N VAL A 413 -57.22 3.53 -31.58
CA VAL A 413 -57.98 2.40 -32.14
C VAL A 413 -59.43 2.62 -31.79
N GLU A 414 -60.13 3.53 -32.50
CA GLU A 414 -61.59 3.49 -32.67
C GLU A 414 -61.91 3.06 -34.07
N PRO A 415 -62.89 2.13 -34.23
CA PRO A 415 -63.23 1.53 -35.52
C PRO A 415 -64.23 2.36 -36.27
N GLN A 416 -64.07 2.33 -37.60
CA GLN A 416 -65.16 2.60 -38.50
C GLN A 416 -66.21 1.48 -38.44
#